data_6ceab11d99268f70ae487bfcdd9ac0be
#
_entry.id   6ceab11d99268f70ae487bfcdd9ac0be
#
_cell.length_a   1.000
_cell.length_b   1.000
_cell.length_c   1.000
_cell.angle_alpha   90.00
_cell.angle_beta   90.00
_cell.angle_gamma   90.00
#
_symmetry.space_group_name_H-M   'P 1'
#
loop_
_entity.id
_entity.type
_entity.pdbx_description
1 polymer ?
#
loop_
_entity_poly.entity_id
_entity_poly.type
_entity_poly.pdbx_seq_one_letter_code
_entity_poly.pdbx_strand_id
1 'polypeptide(L)'
;MKTVVVTGASKGIGRAVAKEFANNGYNVVICYNKSLSDAQQSLNEVSQTTRAIAVKVDVSNEDDVKNMVEITKKTFGNIDVLVNCAGVSDTRLLIDSTKEDYDFVFDTNMRGTYNTCKLVGREMLSNQSGKIINISSIWGLRGGSCESVYSASKGAIIAFTKALAKELGPNGINVNVVAPGFIQTDMTKNVTEEIKQEIMESSALGRLGTPEDVAGVVSFLASEKSEFITGQVISVDGGWLS
;
A
#
# COMPACT_ATOMS: atom_id res chain seq x y z
N MET A 1 15.01 -15.38 7.84
CA MET A 1 14.83 -14.20 6.97
C MET A 1 13.35 -13.86 7.02
N LYS A 2 13.00 -12.62 7.36
CA LYS A 2 11.60 -12.15 7.40
C LYS A 2 11.01 -12.07 5.99
N THR A 3 9.69 -12.19 5.87
CA THR A 3 8.98 -12.16 4.58
C THR A 3 8.00 -11.03 4.53
N VAL A 4 8.04 -10.24 3.44
CA VAL A 4 7.07 -9.19 3.16
C VAL A 4 6.19 -9.56 1.96
N VAL A 5 4.89 -9.33 2.11
CA VAL A 5 3.92 -9.36 1.01
C VAL A 5 3.57 -7.91 0.66
N VAL A 6 3.76 -7.54 -0.61
CA VAL A 6 3.44 -6.19 -1.11
C VAL A 6 2.39 -6.31 -2.23
N THR A 7 1.19 -5.80 -1.99
CA THR A 7 0.15 -5.76 -3.02
C THR A 7 0.37 -4.57 -3.95
N GLY A 8 0.03 -4.72 -5.24
CA GLY A 8 0.28 -3.66 -6.23
C GLY A 8 1.77 -3.38 -6.48
N ALA A 9 2.64 -4.38 -6.30
CA ALA A 9 4.10 -4.21 -6.34
C ALA A 9 4.71 -4.26 -7.76
N SER A 10 3.90 -4.30 -8.80
CA SER A 10 4.39 -4.31 -10.19
C SER A 10 5.01 -2.98 -10.63
N LYS A 11 4.60 -1.84 -10.05
CA LYS A 11 5.06 -0.50 -10.41
C LYS A 11 4.88 0.53 -9.29
N GLY A 12 5.36 1.75 -9.53
CA GLY A 12 5.17 2.90 -8.65
C GLY A 12 5.62 2.66 -7.22
N ILE A 13 4.82 3.11 -6.25
CA ILE A 13 5.11 2.99 -4.81
C ILE A 13 5.33 1.53 -4.41
N GLY A 14 4.48 0.60 -4.87
CA GLY A 14 4.61 -0.81 -4.51
C GLY A 14 5.92 -1.45 -4.97
N ARG A 15 6.41 -1.10 -6.17
CA ARG A 15 7.74 -1.55 -6.66
C ARG A 15 8.87 -0.96 -5.81
N ALA A 16 8.82 0.34 -5.49
CA ALA A 16 9.84 0.96 -4.64
C ALA A 16 9.86 0.33 -3.24
N VAL A 17 8.69 0.06 -2.65
CA VAL A 17 8.57 -0.68 -1.39
C VAL A 17 9.18 -2.07 -1.50
N ALA A 18 8.87 -2.83 -2.56
CA ALA A 18 9.44 -4.17 -2.75
C ALA A 18 10.97 -4.14 -2.84
N LYS A 19 11.55 -3.15 -3.55
CA LYS A 19 13.01 -2.95 -3.65
C LYS A 19 13.62 -2.58 -2.30
N GLU A 20 12.98 -1.67 -1.55
CA GLU A 20 13.46 -1.25 -0.23
C GLU A 20 13.52 -2.43 0.75
N PHE A 21 12.48 -3.29 0.78
CA PHE A 21 12.50 -4.51 1.60
C PHE A 21 13.55 -5.52 1.14
N ALA A 22 13.78 -5.65 -0.16
CA ALA A 22 14.85 -6.50 -0.68
C ALA A 22 16.22 -6.05 -0.18
N ASN A 23 16.50 -4.74 -0.24
CA ASN A 23 17.75 -4.15 0.26
C ASN A 23 17.92 -4.34 1.77
N ASN A 24 16.81 -4.43 2.52
CA ASN A 24 16.81 -4.71 3.95
C ASN A 24 16.79 -6.22 4.29
N GLY A 25 17.03 -7.09 3.31
CA GLY A 25 17.22 -8.53 3.51
C GLY A 25 15.93 -9.33 3.77
N TYR A 26 14.76 -8.84 3.35
CA TYR A 26 13.51 -9.60 3.41
C TYR A 26 13.34 -10.50 2.18
N ASN A 27 12.70 -11.66 2.33
CA ASN A 27 12.04 -12.32 1.20
C ASN A 27 10.87 -11.47 0.74
N VAL A 28 10.65 -11.35 -0.58
CA VAL A 28 9.64 -10.45 -1.13
C VAL A 28 8.61 -11.19 -1.97
N VAL A 29 7.33 -10.98 -1.68
CA VAL A 29 6.21 -11.43 -2.51
C VAL A 29 5.63 -10.22 -3.24
N ILE A 30 5.81 -10.19 -4.55
CA ILE A 30 5.31 -9.16 -5.46
C ILE A 30 3.93 -9.58 -5.93
N CYS A 31 2.87 -8.97 -5.38
CA CYS A 31 1.52 -9.22 -5.84
C CYS A 31 1.13 -8.24 -6.96
N TYR A 32 0.56 -8.77 -8.04
CA TYR A 32 0.10 -7.99 -9.19
C TYR A 32 -1.24 -8.53 -9.70
N ASN A 33 -2.05 -7.70 -10.37
CA ASN A 33 -3.30 -8.14 -10.98
C ASN A 33 -3.18 -8.23 -12.52
N LYS A 34 -3.00 -7.10 -13.21
CA LYS A 34 -3.12 -7.01 -14.67
C LYS A 34 -1.79 -7.03 -15.41
N SER A 35 -0.76 -6.38 -14.90
CA SER A 35 0.49 -6.14 -15.63
C SER A 35 1.56 -7.18 -15.30
N LEU A 36 1.54 -8.31 -16.03
CA LEU A 36 2.55 -9.36 -15.88
C LEU A 36 3.96 -8.87 -16.25
N SER A 37 4.09 -8.05 -17.31
CA SER A 37 5.39 -7.52 -17.75
C SER A 37 6.05 -6.64 -16.69
N ASP A 38 5.28 -5.74 -16.06
CA ASP A 38 5.79 -4.87 -15.00
C ASP A 38 6.13 -5.68 -13.74
N ALA A 39 5.33 -6.70 -13.43
CA ALA A 39 5.60 -7.60 -12.31
C ALA A 39 6.88 -8.41 -12.52
N GLN A 40 7.13 -8.89 -13.75
CA GLN A 40 8.35 -9.61 -14.11
C GLN A 40 9.57 -8.68 -14.04
N GLN A 41 9.44 -7.42 -14.47
CA GLN A 41 10.52 -6.44 -14.32
C GLN A 41 10.81 -6.19 -12.83
N SER A 42 9.78 -5.96 -12.00
CA SER A 42 9.92 -5.79 -10.56
C SER A 42 10.59 -7.03 -9.91
N LEU A 43 10.17 -8.24 -10.30
CA LEU A 43 10.76 -9.48 -9.82
C LEU A 43 12.24 -9.59 -10.20
N ASN A 44 12.60 -9.28 -11.45
CA ASN A 44 13.99 -9.34 -11.89
C ASN A 44 14.88 -8.38 -11.09
N GLU A 45 14.40 -7.14 -10.83
CA GLU A 45 15.13 -6.16 -10.03
C GLU A 45 15.34 -6.64 -8.58
N VAL A 46 14.27 -7.11 -7.93
CA VAL A 46 14.27 -7.56 -6.52
C VAL A 46 15.09 -8.84 -6.34
N SER A 47 15.01 -9.77 -7.31
CA SER A 47 15.72 -11.06 -7.24
C SER A 47 17.23 -10.96 -7.36
N GLN A 48 17.77 -9.80 -7.74
CA GLN A 48 19.22 -9.55 -7.71
C GLN A 48 19.75 -9.42 -6.27
N THR A 49 18.87 -9.09 -5.32
CA THR A 49 19.25 -8.77 -3.94
C THR A 49 18.78 -9.85 -2.95
N THR A 50 17.58 -10.43 -3.18
CA THR A 50 16.97 -11.36 -2.24
C THR A 50 16.11 -12.42 -2.95
N ARG A 51 15.61 -13.40 -2.18
CA ARG A 51 14.62 -14.35 -2.70
C ARG A 51 13.28 -13.66 -2.88
N ALA A 52 12.73 -13.74 -4.09
CA ALA A 52 11.44 -13.14 -4.40
C ALA A 52 10.58 -14.05 -5.29
N ILE A 53 9.28 -13.87 -5.21
CA ILE A 53 8.30 -14.47 -6.13
C ILE A 53 7.28 -13.41 -6.57
N ALA A 54 6.73 -13.59 -7.76
CA ALA A 54 5.58 -12.81 -8.23
C ALA A 54 4.33 -13.68 -8.22
N VAL A 55 3.24 -13.17 -7.65
CA VAL A 55 1.96 -13.87 -7.54
C VAL A 55 0.86 -13.00 -8.14
N LYS A 56 0.08 -13.56 -9.07
CA LYS A 56 -1.10 -12.88 -9.60
C LYS A 56 -2.21 -12.92 -8.56
N VAL A 57 -2.72 -11.75 -8.18
CA VAL A 57 -3.77 -11.59 -7.16
C VAL A 57 -4.69 -10.45 -7.55
N ASP A 58 -5.97 -10.71 -7.69
CA ASP A 58 -6.98 -9.69 -7.55
C ASP A 58 -7.34 -9.56 -6.07
N VAL A 59 -6.92 -8.47 -5.44
CA VAL A 59 -7.13 -8.27 -3.99
C VAL A 59 -8.61 -8.18 -3.61
N SER A 60 -9.49 -7.81 -4.56
CA SER A 60 -10.95 -7.79 -4.33
C SER A 60 -11.56 -9.19 -4.23
N ASN A 61 -10.87 -10.21 -4.74
CA ASN A 61 -11.27 -11.61 -4.69
C ASN A 61 -10.61 -12.32 -3.50
N GLU A 62 -11.43 -12.79 -2.54
CA GLU A 62 -10.92 -13.44 -1.33
C GLU A 62 -10.18 -14.76 -1.62
N ASP A 63 -10.60 -15.52 -2.64
CA ASP A 63 -9.92 -16.77 -3.01
C ASP A 63 -8.54 -16.54 -3.61
N ASP A 64 -8.36 -15.50 -4.41
CA ASP A 64 -7.05 -15.09 -4.91
C ASP A 64 -6.11 -14.73 -3.77
N VAL A 65 -6.61 -13.97 -2.78
CA VAL A 65 -5.82 -13.59 -1.59
C VAL A 65 -5.47 -14.82 -0.75
N LYS A 66 -6.41 -15.76 -0.58
CA LYS A 66 -6.15 -17.04 0.11
C LYS A 66 -5.06 -17.84 -0.58
N ASN A 67 -5.14 -17.98 -1.90
CA ASN A 67 -4.12 -18.65 -2.70
C ASN A 67 -2.74 -17.97 -2.57
N MET A 68 -2.69 -16.64 -2.55
CA MET A 68 -1.45 -15.87 -2.33
C MET A 68 -0.84 -16.19 -0.95
N VAL A 69 -1.64 -16.25 0.11
CA VAL A 69 -1.18 -16.61 1.46
C VAL A 69 -0.62 -18.02 1.46
N GLU A 70 -1.32 -19.00 0.85
CA GLU A 70 -0.87 -20.39 0.77
C GLU A 70 0.46 -20.53 0.00
N ILE A 71 0.59 -19.88 -1.16
CA ILE A 71 1.84 -19.86 -1.94
C ILE A 71 2.98 -19.25 -1.12
N THR A 72 2.73 -18.13 -0.45
CA THR A 72 3.74 -17.44 0.38
C THR A 72 4.22 -18.35 1.51
N LYS A 73 3.30 -18.97 2.23
CA LYS A 73 3.63 -19.91 3.33
C LYS A 73 4.40 -21.12 2.84
N LYS A 74 4.02 -21.71 1.72
CA LYS A 74 4.72 -22.86 1.11
C LYS A 74 6.15 -22.48 0.70
N THR A 75 6.37 -21.25 0.25
CA THR A 75 7.66 -20.81 -0.31
C THR A 75 8.62 -20.27 0.75
N PHE A 76 8.11 -19.50 1.72
CA PHE A 76 8.91 -18.75 2.68
C PHE A 76 8.59 -19.05 4.15
N GLY A 77 7.53 -19.79 4.43
CA GLY A 77 7.09 -20.14 5.78
C GLY A 77 6.12 -19.12 6.36
N ASN A 78 6.59 -18.01 6.89
CA ASN A 78 5.77 -17.01 7.55
C ASN A 78 5.58 -15.75 6.69
N ILE A 79 4.57 -14.95 7.05
CA ILE A 79 4.39 -13.58 6.57
C ILE A 79 4.62 -12.65 7.77
N ASP A 80 5.72 -11.91 7.77
CA ASP A 80 6.08 -11.00 8.86
C ASP A 80 5.57 -9.57 8.63
N VAL A 81 5.47 -9.18 7.36
CA VAL A 81 5.02 -7.84 6.96
C VAL A 81 4.01 -7.94 5.82
N LEU A 82 2.91 -7.19 5.94
CA LEU A 82 1.95 -6.94 4.88
C LEU A 82 1.96 -5.46 4.52
N VAL A 83 2.17 -5.14 3.24
CA VAL A 83 2.01 -3.80 2.72
C VAL A 83 0.88 -3.77 1.69
N ASN A 84 -0.24 -3.14 2.05
CA ASN A 84 -1.38 -2.95 1.17
C ASN A 84 -1.18 -1.69 0.34
N CYS A 85 -0.59 -1.87 -0.86
CA CYS A 85 -0.31 -0.79 -1.80
C CYS A 85 -1.17 -0.87 -3.09
N ALA A 86 -1.89 -1.98 -3.32
CA ALA A 86 -2.83 -2.07 -4.42
C ALA A 86 -3.93 -1.00 -4.27
N GLY A 87 -4.16 -0.25 -5.35
CA GLY A 87 -5.18 0.78 -5.36
C GLY A 87 -5.37 1.36 -6.75
N VAL A 88 -6.56 1.92 -6.94
CA VAL A 88 -6.98 2.61 -8.15
C VAL A 88 -7.62 3.93 -7.76
N SER A 89 -7.57 4.92 -8.67
CA SER A 89 -8.34 6.16 -8.57
C SER A 89 -9.25 6.30 -9.78
N ASP A 90 -10.29 7.09 -9.61
CA ASP A 90 -11.20 7.52 -10.65
C ASP A 90 -11.50 9.01 -10.43
N THR A 91 -11.08 9.83 -11.40
CA THR A 91 -11.18 11.29 -11.30
C THR A 91 -12.37 11.77 -12.12
N ARG A 92 -13.47 12.10 -11.45
CA ARG A 92 -14.69 12.65 -12.03
C ARG A 92 -15.57 13.37 -11.01
N LEU A 93 -16.49 14.18 -11.47
CA LEU A 93 -17.53 14.74 -10.59
C LEU A 93 -18.44 13.62 -10.05
N LEU A 94 -18.85 13.73 -8.79
CA LEU A 94 -19.73 12.73 -8.17
C LEU A 94 -21.01 12.48 -8.96
N ILE A 95 -21.60 13.54 -9.52
CA ILE A 95 -22.85 13.46 -10.29
C ILE A 95 -22.71 12.67 -11.60
N ASP A 96 -21.47 12.49 -12.10
CA ASP A 96 -21.16 11.75 -13.33
C ASP A 96 -20.66 10.33 -13.03
N SER A 97 -20.51 9.95 -11.74
CA SER A 97 -20.05 8.62 -11.37
C SER A 97 -21.17 7.60 -11.42
N THR A 98 -20.84 6.41 -11.91
CA THR A 98 -21.74 5.27 -11.96
C THR A 98 -21.55 4.35 -10.75
N LYS A 99 -22.46 3.39 -10.58
CA LYS A 99 -22.30 2.32 -9.58
C LYS A 99 -21.03 1.51 -9.86
N GLU A 100 -20.74 1.24 -11.11
CA GLU A 100 -19.58 0.47 -11.56
C GLU A 100 -18.25 1.19 -11.21
N ASP A 101 -18.22 2.52 -11.32
CA ASP A 101 -17.07 3.33 -10.93
C ASP A 101 -16.85 3.27 -9.40
N TYR A 102 -17.93 3.38 -8.63
CA TYR A 102 -17.88 3.24 -7.18
C TYR A 102 -17.39 1.84 -6.78
N ASP A 103 -17.98 0.78 -7.34
CA ASP A 103 -17.61 -0.59 -7.04
C ASP A 103 -16.14 -0.84 -7.41
N PHE A 104 -15.67 -0.39 -8.57
CA PHE A 104 -14.28 -0.54 -9.01
C PHE A 104 -13.29 0.05 -8.00
N VAL A 105 -13.55 1.26 -7.50
CA VAL A 105 -12.67 1.92 -6.53
C VAL A 105 -12.75 1.25 -5.15
N PHE A 106 -13.96 1.02 -4.64
CA PHE A 106 -14.12 0.43 -3.30
C PHE A 106 -13.71 -1.03 -3.24
N ASP A 107 -13.98 -1.81 -4.26
CA ASP A 107 -13.58 -3.21 -4.32
C ASP A 107 -12.06 -3.38 -4.33
N THR A 108 -11.37 -2.56 -5.13
CA THR A 108 -9.91 -2.62 -5.15
C THR A 108 -9.31 -2.06 -3.87
N ASN A 109 -9.70 -0.83 -3.47
CA ASN A 109 -9.02 -0.10 -2.40
C ASN A 109 -9.40 -0.63 -1.00
N MET A 110 -10.72 -0.70 -0.71
CA MET A 110 -11.17 -1.03 0.65
C MET A 110 -11.39 -2.53 0.83
N ARG A 111 -12.15 -3.19 -0.07
CA ARG A 111 -12.36 -4.65 0.01
C ARG A 111 -11.04 -5.40 -0.12
N GLY A 112 -10.16 -4.97 -1.04
CA GLY A 112 -8.83 -5.57 -1.19
C GLY A 112 -7.99 -5.45 0.08
N THR A 113 -7.94 -4.28 0.71
CA THR A 113 -7.26 -4.09 2.00
C THR A 113 -7.90 -4.94 3.11
N TYR A 114 -9.22 -5.01 3.15
CA TYR A 114 -9.95 -5.87 4.10
C TYR A 114 -9.58 -7.35 3.92
N ASN A 115 -9.65 -7.88 2.69
CA ASN A 115 -9.36 -9.29 2.41
C ASN A 115 -7.94 -9.68 2.83
N THR A 116 -6.97 -8.86 2.45
CA THR A 116 -5.55 -9.10 2.77
C THR A 116 -5.29 -9.00 4.26
N CYS A 117 -5.78 -7.96 4.95
CA CYS A 117 -5.66 -7.83 6.39
C CYS A 117 -6.34 -8.99 7.14
N LYS A 118 -7.52 -9.44 6.70
CA LYS A 118 -8.26 -10.56 7.30
C LYS A 118 -7.46 -11.87 7.21
N LEU A 119 -6.96 -12.21 6.02
CA LEU A 119 -6.32 -13.50 5.79
C LEU A 119 -4.87 -13.54 6.30
N VAL A 120 -4.08 -12.49 6.04
CA VAL A 120 -2.71 -12.38 6.57
C VAL A 120 -2.73 -12.12 8.07
N GLY A 121 -3.68 -11.33 8.59
CA GLY A 121 -3.84 -11.09 10.02
C GLY A 121 -4.08 -12.37 10.81
N ARG A 122 -4.83 -13.36 10.26
CA ARG A 122 -4.99 -14.69 10.89
C ARG A 122 -3.67 -15.43 11.04
N GLU A 123 -2.79 -15.35 10.03
CA GLU A 123 -1.46 -15.95 10.09
C GLU A 123 -0.58 -15.24 11.14
N MET A 124 -0.61 -13.91 11.17
CA MET A 124 0.12 -13.12 12.15
C MET A 124 -0.37 -13.37 13.58
N LEU A 125 -1.68 -13.53 13.79
CA LEU A 125 -2.24 -13.91 15.09
C LEU A 125 -1.72 -15.26 15.58
N SER A 126 -1.60 -16.25 14.68
CA SER A 126 -1.05 -17.56 15.03
C SER A 126 0.43 -17.48 15.44
N ASN A 127 1.17 -16.50 14.91
CA ASN A 127 2.59 -16.27 15.20
C ASN A 127 2.82 -15.25 16.32
N GLN A 128 1.76 -14.57 16.81
CA GLN A 128 1.79 -13.49 17.78
C GLN A 128 2.80 -12.39 17.42
N SER A 129 2.93 -12.08 16.15
CA SER A 129 3.86 -11.07 15.62
C SER A 129 3.47 -10.68 14.20
N GLY A 130 3.60 -9.41 13.87
CA GLY A 130 3.37 -8.93 12.51
C GLY A 130 3.38 -7.42 12.39
N LYS A 131 3.58 -6.94 11.17
CA LYS A 131 3.47 -5.52 10.81
C LYS A 131 2.56 -5.38 9.59
N ILE A 132 1.51 -4.58 9.70
CA ILE A 132 0.62 -4.26 8.58
C ILE A 132 0.72 -2.77 8.29
N ILE A 133 1.06 -2.42 7.06
CA ILE A 133 1.13 -1.04 6.59
C ILE A 133 0.15 -0.86 5.43
N ASN A 134 -0.86 -0.02 5.64
CA ASN A 134 -1.87 0.29 4.64
C ASN A 134 -1.55 1.61 3.95
N ILE A 135 -1.53 1.62 2.62
CA ILE A 135 -1.31 2.85 1.84
C ILE A 135 -2.65 3.53 1.58
N SER A 136 -2.86 4.66 2.25
CA SER A 136 -3.98 5.55 2.03
C SER A 136 -3.62 6.66 1.03
N SER A 137 -4.00 7.88 1.30
CA SER A 137 -3.69 9.11 0.56
C SER A 137 -3.96 10.31 1.46
N ILE A 138 -3.33 11.44 1.17
CA ILE A 138 -3.75 12.74 1.75
C ILE A 138 -5.23 13.04 1.45
N TRP A 139 -5.76 12.57 0.31
CA TRP A 139 -7.19 12.70 0.00
C TRP A 139 -8.09 11.90 0.95
N GLY A 140 -7.58 10.86 1.61
CA GLY A 140 -8.28 10.19 2.70
C GLY A 140 -8.34 11.01 3.99
N LEU A 141 -7.48 12.02 4.13
CA LEU A 141 -7.44 12.95 5.27
C LEU A 141 -8.24 14.24 5.01
N ARG A 142 -8.18 14.78 3.79
CA ARG A 142 -8.69 16.11 3.45
C ARG A 142 -9.84 16.10 2.44
N GLY A 143 -9.93 15.06 1.60
CA GLY A 143 -10.80 15.02 0.41
C GLY A 143 -10.20 15.80 -0.76
N GLY A 144 -10.43 15.32 -1.97
CA GLY A 144 -10.03 15.97 -3.22
C GLY A 144 -11.25 16.26 -4.10
N SER A 145 -11.26 17.41 -4.76
CA SER A 145 -12.27 17.72 -5.79
C SER A 145 -12.16 16.71 -6.93
N CYS A 146 -13.29 16.26 -7.47
CA CYS A 146 -13.39 15.19 -8.47
C CYS A 146 -12.84 13.81 -8.02
N GLU A 147 -12.52 13.65 -6.75
CA GLU A 147 -11.93 12.45 -6.14
C GLU A 147 -12.79 11.94 -4.95
N SER A 148 -14.09 12.23 -4.94
CA SER A 148 -14.95 11.97 -3.78
C SER A 148 -15.01 10.49 -3.40
N VAL A 149 -15.20 9.58 -4.38
CA VAL A 149 -15.24 8.12 -4.17
C VAL A 149 -13.87 7.59 -3.74
N TYR A 150 -12.79 8.05 -4.41
CA TYR A 150 -11.43 7.69 -4.05
C TYR A 150 -11.10 8.16 -2.62
N SER A 151 -11.36 9.43 -2.31
CA SER A 151 -11.15 10.01 -0.97
C SER A 151 -11.89 9.23 0.10
N ALA A 152 -13.16 8.88 -0.14
CA ALA A 152 -13.95 8.06 0.78
C ALA A 152 -13.32 6.67 0.99
N SER A 153 -12.85 6.00 -0.08
CA SER A 153 -12.18 4.70 0.02
C SER A 153 -10.90 4.77 0.85
N LYS A 154 -10.11 5.85 0.67
CA LYS A 154 -8.87 6.08 1.41
C LYS A 154 -9.10 6.52 2.85
N GLY A 155 -10.17 7.28 3.12
CA GLY A 155 -10.64 7.58 4.48
C GLY A 155 -11.12 6.34 5.22
N ALA A 156 -11.83 5.43 4.52
CA ALA A 156 -12.25 4.15 5.08
C ALA A 156 -11.05 3.28 5.53
N ILE A 157 -9.98 3.23 4.75
CA ILE A 157 -8.73 2.54 5.12
C ILE A 157 -8.14 3.12 6.42
N ILE A 158 -8.17 4.45 6.59
CA ILE A 158 -7.67 5.10 7.81
C ILE A 158 -8.47 4.65 9.04
N ALA A 159 -9.80 4.73 8.97
CA ALA A 159 -10.66 4.32 10.07
C ALA A 159 -10.53 2.84 10.38
N PHE A 160 -10.52 1.98 9.36
CA PHE A 160 -10.31 0.54 9.44
C PHE A 160 -8.99 0.20 10.14
N THR A 161 -7.89 0.84 9.73
CA THR A 161 -6.56 0.63 10.32
C THR A 161 -6.53 0.95 11.81
N LYS A 162 -7.14 2.09 12.21
CA LYS A 162 -7.21 2.49 13.62
C LYS A 162 -7.98 1.49 14.49
N ALA A 163 -9.06 0.90 13.96
CA ALA A 163 -9.81 -0.14 14.63
C ALA A 163 -8.98 -1.43 14.73
N LEU A 164 -8.43 -1.89 13.60
CA LEU A 164 -7.66 -3.12 13.49
C LEU A 164 -6.40 -3.09 14.38
N ALA A 165 -5.75 -1.92 14.54
CA ALA A 165 -4.62 -1.74 15.44
C ALA A 165 -4.97 -2.06 16.90
N LYS A 166 -6.19 -1.74 17.34
CA LYS A 166 -6.67 -2.06 18.70
C LYS A 166 -7.03 -3.54 18.86
N GLU A 167 -7.53 -4.17 17.79
CA GLU A 167 -7.90 -5.58 17.79
C GLU A 167 -6.67 -6.50 17.81
N LEU A 168 -5.65 -6.15 17.00
CA LEU A 168 -4.48 -7.00 16.80
C LEU A 168 -3.29 -6.64 17.72
N GLY A 169 -3.26 -5.41 18.27
CA GLY A 169 -2.20 -4.92 19.15
C GLY A 169 -1.88 -5.83 20.34
N PRO A 170 -2.89 -6.36 21.08
CA PRO A 170 -2.66 -7.29 22.18
C PRO A 170 -1.87 -8.55 21.80
N ASN A 171 -1.83 -8.90 20.52
CA ASN A 171 -1.10 -10.04 19.96
C ASN A 171 0.23 -9.67 19.32
N GLY A 172 0.79 -8.49 19.61
CA GLY A 172 2.07 -8.05 19.10
C GLY A 172 2.07 -7.64 17.61
N ILE A 173 0.91 -7.29 17.04
CA ILE A 173 0.78 -6.89 15.64
C ILE A 173 0.56 -5.38 15.57
N ASN A 174 1.47 -4.67 14.90
CA ASN A 174 1.31 -3.24 14.63
C ASN A 174 0.58 -3.03 13.30
N VAL A 175 -0.37 -2.10 13.29
CA VAL A 175 -1.12 -1.74 12.07
C VAL A 175 -1.11 -0.22 11.90
N ASN A 176 -0.51 0.27 10.81
CA ASN A 176 -0.36 1.71 10.55
C ASN A 176 -0.76 2.08 9.13
N VAL A 177 -0.96 3.37 8.90
CA VAL A 177 -1.24 3.98 7.60
C VAL A 177 -0.10 4.87 7.17
N VAL A 178 0.27 4.78 5.91
CA VAL A 178 1.03 5.83 5.22
C VAL A 178 0.06 6.53 4.27
N ALA A 179 0.03 7.86 4.31
CA ALA A 179 -0.82 8.71 3.47
C ALA A 179 0.07 9.58 2.55
N PRO A 180 0.40 9.08 1.34
CA PRO A 180 1.21 9.84 0.40
C PRO A 180 0.47 11.07 -0.12
N GLY A 181 1.22 12.15 -0.41
CA GLY A 181 0.80 13.28 -1.19
C GLY A 181 0.89 13.01 -2.69
N PHE A 182 1.31 14.01 -3.45
CA PHE A 182 1.55 13.85 -4.88
C PHE A 182 2.90 13.17 -5.12
N ILE A 183 2.83 11.92 -5.53
CA ILE A 183 4.01 11.07 -5.82
C ILE A 183 4.11 10.83 -7.33
N GLN A 184 5.30 11.02 -7.89
CA GLN A 184 5.60 10.81 -9.31
C GLN A 184 5.51 9.31 -9.65
N THR A 185 4.41 8.90 -10.26
CA THR A 185 4.12 7.53 -10.66
C THR A 185 3.32 7.51 -11.97
N ASP A 186 3.06 6.32 -12.50
CA ASP A 186 2.17 6.17 -13.65
C ASP A 186 0.74 6.71 -13.40
N MET A 187 0.29 6.69 -12.15
CA MET A 187 -1.03 7.21 -11.77
C MET A 187 -1.12 8.73 -11.94
N THR A 188 -0.01 9.44 -11.77
CA THR A 188 0.09 10.91 -11.83
C THR A 188 0.72 11.43 -13.11
N LYS A 189 1.08 10.54 -14.06
CA LYS A 189 1.80 10.92 -15.29
C LYS A 189 1.04 11.88 -16.21
N ASN A 190 -0.31 11.84 -16.18
CA ASN A 190 -1.16 12.65 -17.04
C ASN A 190 -1.49 14.03 -16.43
N VAL A 191 -1.00 14.34 -15.23
CA VAL A 191 -1.14 15.66 -14.61
C VAL A 191 -0.24 16.64 -15.35
N THR A 192 -0.78 17.81 -15.69
CA THR A 192 -0.05 18.83 -16.48
C THR A 192 1.12 19.42 -15.69
N GLU A 193 2.11 19.94 -16.39
CA GLU A 193 3.28 20.56 -15.74
C GLU A 193 2.91 21.79 -14.92
N GLU A 194 1.88 22.55 -15.33
CA GLU A 194 1.35 23.68 -14.58
C GLU A 194 0.84 23.24 -13.20
N ILE A 195 0.03 22.18 -13.14
CA ILE A 195 -0.49 21.64 -11.87
C ILE A 195 0.66 21.09 -11.01
N LYS A 196 1.63 20.41 -11.61
CA LYS A 196 2.81 19.94 -10.89
C LYS A 196 3.60 21.07 -10.27
N GLN A 197 3.77 22.18 -11.01
CA GLN A 197 4.44 23.39 -10.52
C GLN A 197 3.68 24.01 -9.34
N GLU A 198 2.37 24.15 -9.43
CA GLU A 198 1.51 24.63 -8.33
C GLU A 198 1.64 23.77 -7.07
N ILE A 199 1.69 22.44 -7.23
CA ILE A 199 1.90 21.52 -6.11
C ILE A 199 3.29 21.70 -5.49
N MET A 200 4.33 21.83 -6.30
CA MET A 200 5.70 22.07 -5.81
C MET A 200 5.79 23.40 -5.04
N GLU A 201 5.20 24.47 -5.56
CA GLU A 201 5.17 25.78 -4.91
C GLU A 201 4.37 25.78 -3.60
N SER A 202 3.34 24.95 -3.51
CA SER A 202 2.54 24.78 -2.30
C SER A 202 3.17 23.83 -1.28
N SER A 203 4.13 23.01 -1.69
CA SER A 203 4.81 22.07 -0.81
C SER A 203 5.92 22.78 -0.04
N ALA A 204 6.00 22.57 1.27
CA ALA A 204 7.05 23.13 2.10
C ALA A 204 8.47 22.69 1.67
N LEU A 205 8.60 21.49 1.07
CA LEU A 205 9.86 20.97 0.57
C LEU A 205 10.18 21.40 -0.88
N GLY A 206 9.27 22.11 -1.56
CA GLY A 206 9.48 22.68 -2.91
C GLY A 206 9.68 21.64 -4.02
N ARG A 207 9.23 20.39 -3.81
CA ARG A 207 9.35 19.31 -4.79
C ARG A 207 8.20 18.34 -4.73
N LEU A 208 8.01 17.58 -5.78
CA LEU A 208 7.12 16.43 -5.79
C LEU A 208 7.77 15.25 -5.03
N GLY A 209 6.93 14.39 -4.47
CA GLY A 209 7.39 13.16 -3.84
C GLY A 209 7.78 12.10 -4.87
N THR A 210 8.68 11.20 -4.47
CA THR A 210 9.07 10.02 -5.23
C THR A 210 8.53 8.75 -4.55
N PRO A 211 8.41 7.62 -5.27
CA PRO A 211 8.08 6.34 -4.66
C PRO A 211 9.01 5.95 -3.51
N GLU A 212 10.27 6.32 -3.59
CA GLU A 212 11.31 6.06 -2.57
C GLU A 212 11.05 6.83 -1.28
N ASP A 213 10.53 8.06 -1.35
CA ASP A 213 10.13 8.84 -0.15
C ASP A 213 9.08 8.06 0.67
N VAL A 214 8.15 7.40 -0.02
CA VAL A 214 7.12 6.57 0.63
C VAL A 214 7.70 5.25 1.15
N ALA A 215 8.54 4.59 0.34
CA ALA A 215 9.13 3.30 0.67
C ALA A 215 9.98 3.36 1.96
N GLY A 216 10.74 4.44 2.16
CA GLY A 216 11.51 4.65 3.38
C GLY A 216 10.65 4.68 4.65
N VAL A 217 9.51 5.37 4.61
CA VAL A 217 8.58 5.42 5.74
C VAL A 217 7.92 4.06 5.97
N VAL A 218 7.52 3.35 4.92
CA VAL A 218 6.94 2.00 5.02
C VAL A 218 7.94 1.03 5.65
N SER A 219 9.20 1.06 5.21
CA SER A 219 10.28 0.25 5.75
C SER A 219 10.56 0.55 7.23
N PHE A 220 10.58 1.83 7.61
CA PHE A 220 10.69 2.24 9.03
C PHE A 220 9.54 1.66 9.86
N LEU A 221 8.28 1.76 9.41
CA LEU A 221 7.12 1.24 10.12
C LEU A 221 7.11 -0.30 10.23
N ALA A 222 7.81 -0.99 9.37
CA ALA A 222 8.01 -2.45 9.42
C ALA A 222 9.18 -2.88 10.31
N SER A 223 10.03 -1.95 10.74
CA SER A 223 11.23 -2.22 11.51
C SER A 223 10.96 -2.32 13.03
N GLU A 224 11.93 -2.81 13.77
CA GLU A 224 11.93 -2.83 15.24
C GLU A 224 11.93 -1.44 15.85
N LYS A 225 12.42 -0.42 15.13
CA LYS A 225 12.44 0.98 15.58
C LYS A 225 11.04 1.59 15.75
N SER A 226 10.01 0.95 15.21
CA SER A 226 8.61 1.39 15.27
C SER A 226 7.71 0.49 16.14
N GLU A 227 8.27 -0.31 17.02
CA GLU A 227 7.49 -1.28 17.84
C GLU A 227 6.39 -0.63 18.68
N PHE A 228 6.60 0.60 19.14
CA PHE A 228 5.59 1.33 19.91
C PHE A 228 4.71 2.26 19.06
N ILE A 229 4.69 2.06 17.74
CA ILE A 229 3.87 2.82 16.79
C ILE A 229 2.79 1.91 16.22
N THR A 230 1.52 2.15 16.58
CA THR A 230 0.36 1.46 16.02
C THR A 230 -0.85 2.37 15.95
N GLY A 231 -1.74 2.14 14.99
CA GLY A 231 -2.94 2.95 14.75
C GLY A 231 -2.65 4.36 14.22
N GLN A 232 -1.42 4.65 13.79
CA GLN A 232 -1.02 5.98 13.34
C GLN A 232 -1.22 6.17 11.84
N VAL A 233 -1.40 7.43 11.44
CA VAL A 233 -1.44 7.88 10.05
C VAL A 233 -0.27 8.82 9.83
N ILE A 234 0.66 8.43 8.97
CA ILE A 234 1.85 9.22 8.66
C ILE A 234 1.71 9.77 7.24
N SER A 235 1.58 11.08 7.13
CA SER A 235 1.60 11.77 5.85
C SER A 235 3.02 11.81 5.27
N VAL A 236 3.14 11.56 3.97
CA VAL A 236 4.37 11.68 3.19
C VAL A 236 4.06 12.58 2.00
N ASP A 237 3.97 13.87 2.26
CA ASP A 237 3.43 14.86 1.31
C ASP A 237 4.30 16.11 1.15
N GLY A 238 5.48 16.14 1.78
CA GLY A 238 6.40 17.27 1.71
C GLY A 238 5.85 18.54 2.38
N GLY A 239 4.85 18.40 3.28
CA GLY A 239 4.19 19.54 3.92
C GLY A 239 3.20 20.27 2.99
N TRP A 240 2.68 19.58 1.98
CA TRP A 240 1.73 20.18 1.04
C TRP A 240 0.37 20.47 1.66
N LEU A 241 -0.15 19.57 2.50
CA LEU A 241 -1.47 19.72 3.12
C LEU A 241 -1.42 19.64 4.66
N SER A 242 -0.27 19.91 5.24
CA SER A 242 -0.09 19.95 6.69
C SER A 242 -0.68 21.21 7.32
#